data_b20fe8db97f9f4c912939f9529673b5c
#
_entry.id   b20fe8db97f9f4c912939f9529673b5c
#
_cell.length_a   1.000
_cell.length_b   1.000
_cell.length_c   1.000
_cell.angle_alpha   90.00
_cell.angle_beta   90.00
_cell.angle_gamma   90.00
#
_symmetry.space_group_name_H-M   'P 1'
#
loop_
_entity.id
_entity.type
_entity.pdbx_description
1 polymer ?
#
loop_
_entity_poly.entity_id
_entity_poly.type
_entity_poly.pdbx_seq_one_letter_code
_entity_poly.pdbx_strand_id
1 'polypeptide(L)'
;MKNIMLGLMLSIFTIPAFAGSINGNVGYDSDYVWRGVTQSRGLPSVHFQGEILSDLGFYVGTYMAQVEFAGDDDTSKEVDFYAGYDLQVSDNVSLDTGYIRYTYDGVVESFEELYSQLNVGGFSTIVYHDIDTNDNYAEVSYEFGWLVGNVFDLKLIHGLNDLEGSDDFTQLQVGKSFGAENRYNFSVTVGQDVFEGQTADSVFASLTYNFDRGF
;
A
#
# COMPACT_ATOMS: atom_id res chain seq x y z
N MET A 1 -49.11 -4.96 46.06
CA MET A 1 -47.82 -4.42 45.65
C MET A 1 -47.06 -5.55 44.99
N LYS A 2 -47.01 -5.57 43.67
CA LYS A 2 -46.30 -6.62 42.87
C LYS A 2 -44.93 -6.09 42.48
N ASN A 3 -43.90 -6.70 43.02
CA ASN A 3 -42.50 -6.41 42.62
C ASN A 3 -42.21 -7.07 41.27
N ILE A 4 -42.06 -6.28 40.22
CA ILE A 4 -41.58 -6.72 38.93
C ILE A 4 -40.05 -6.67 39.01
N MET A 5 -39.43 -7.83 39.12
CA MET A 5 -37.95 -8.00 38.97
C MET A 5 -37.64 -7.93 37.48
N LEU A 6 -37.07 -6.82 37.04
CA LEU A 6 -36.59 -6.64 35.68
C LEU A 6 -35.20 -7.35 35.57
N GLY A 7 -35.23 -8.55 35.03
CA GLY A 7 -34.00 -9.30 34.73
C GLY A 7 -33.29 -8.67 33.54
N LEU A 8 -32.16 -8.00 33.80
CA LEU A 8 -31.26 -7.49 32.77
C LEU A 8 -30.54 -8.70 32.16
N MET A 9 -30.98 -9.17 30.99
CA MET A 9 -30.22 -10.12 30.20
C MET A 9 -28.97 -9.40 29.64
N LEU A 10 -27.84 -9.62 30.28
CA LEU A 10 -26.53 -9.27 29.75
C LEU A 10 -26.23 -10.28 28.63
N SER A 11 -26.55 -9.95 27.40
CA SER A 11 -26.09 -10.70 26.22
C SER A 11 -24.57 -10.50 26.13
N ILE A 12 -23.82 -11.49 26.57
CA ILE A 12 -22.39 -11.60 26.33
C ILE A 12 -22.27 -11.82 24.82
N PHE A 13 -21.97 -10.75 24.07
CA PHE A 13 -21.46 -10.89 22.73
C PHE A 13 -20.10 -11.59 22.88
N THR A 14 -20.07 -12.89 22.67
CA THR A 14 -18.81 -13.61 22.42
C THR A 14 -18.32 -13.11 21.07
N ILE A 15 -17.36 -12.20 21.09
CA ILE A 15 -16.57 -11.90 19.90
C ILE A 15 -15.88 -13.24 19.59
N PRO A 16 -16.14 -13.86 18.43
CA PRO A 16 -15.39 -15.04 18.05
C PRO A 16 -13.91 -14.63 18.09
N ALA A 17 -13.07 -15.43 18.72
CA ALA A 17 -11.64 -15.27 18.63
C ALA A 17 -11.29 -15.50 17.16
N PHE A 18 -11.14 -14.43 16.39
CA PHE A 18 -10.61 -14.50 15.05
C PHE A 18 -9.11 -14.80 15.23
N ALA A 19 -8.69 -15.98 14.83
CA ALA A 19 -7.29 -16.21 14.55
C ALA A 19 -6.86 -15.28 13.40
N GLY A 20 -5.64 -14.81 13.46
CA GLY A 20 -5.18 -13.83 12.48
C GLY A 20 -3.73 -13.45 12.71
N SER A 21 -3.29 -12.41 12.05
CA SER A 21 -1.95 -11.87 12.21
C SER A 21 -1.97 -10.34 12.28
N ILE A 22 -0.96 -9.79 12.95
CA ILE A 22 -0.57 -8.39 12.86
C ILE A 22 0.67 -8.37 11.99
N ASN A 23 0.60 -7.66 10.89
CA ASN A 23 1.69 -7.47 9.96
C ASN A 23 2.06 -5.99 9.92
N GLY A 24 3.28 -5.69 9.55
CA GLY A 24 3.66 -4.31 9.34
C GLY A 24 5.08 -4.17 8.89
N ASN A 25 5.42 -2.95 8.57
CA ASN A 25 6.78 -2.59 8.20
C ASN A 25 7.10 -1.15 8.65
N VAL A 26 8.37 -0.88 8.72
CA VAL A 26 8.94 0.46 8.79
C VAL A 26 10.03 0.55 7.75
N GLY A 27 10.07 1.63 7.01
CA GLY A 27 11.01 1.78 5.93
C GLY A 27 11.52 3.20 5.75
N TYR A 28 12.51 3.30 4.89
CA TYR A 28 13.18 4.52 4.49
C TYR A 28 13.33 4.51 2.97
N ASP A 29 12.81 5.53 2.32
CA ASP A 29 12.91 5.76 0.91
C ASP A 29 13.83 6.95 0.64
N SER A 30 14.67 6.88 -0.38
CA SER A 30 15.47 8.02 -0.80
C SER A 30 14.62 9.10 -1.48
N ASP A 31 13.48 8.70 -2.03
CA ASP A 31 12.40 9.49 -2.56
C ASP A 31 11.11 8.65 -2.45
N TYR A 32 10.05 9.21 -1.90
CA TYR A 32 8.74 8.57 -1.87
C TYR A 32 8.04 8.85 -3.19
N VAL A 33 7.96 7.84 -4.04
CA VAL A 33 7.28 7.92 -5.34
C VAL A 33 6.01 7.09 -5.31
N TRP A 34 4.88 7.73 -5.52
CA TRP A 34 3.56 7.11 -5.59
C TRP A 34 2.99 7.28 -7.00
N ARG A 35 2.70 6.15 -7.67
CA ARG A 35 2.15 6.11 -9.04
C ARG A 35 2.95 6.95 -10.04
N GLY A 36 4.28 6.88 -9.96
CA GLY A 36 5.17 7.64 -10.82
C GLY A 36 5.32 9.13 -10.46
N VAL A 37 4.72 9.58 -9.35
CA VAL A 37 4.80 10.96 -8.88
C VAL A 37 5.52 11.02 -7.56
N THR A 38 6.58 11.85 -7.47
CA THR A 38 7.27 12.07 -6.20
C THR A 38 6.36 12.75 -5.19
N GLN A 39 6.27 12.18 -3.99
CA GLN A 39 5.52 12.71 -2.86
C GLN A 39 6.42 13.45 -1.87
N SER A 40 7.74 13.34 -2.03
CA SER A 40 8.74 13.95 -1.14
C SER A 40 9.74 14.85 -1.87
N ARG A 41 9.49 15.23 -3.13
CA ARG A 41 10.32 16.11 -3.96
C ARG A 41 11.76 15.64 -4.11
N GLY A 42 11.99 14.33 -4.20
CA GLY A 42 13.33 13.74 -4.25
C GLY A 42 14.05 13.77 -2.90
N LEU A 43 13.37 14.08 -1.81
CA LEU A 43 13.91 14.05 -0.46
C LEU A 43 13.62 12.72 0.23
N PRO A 44 14.45 12.32 1.20
CA PRO A 44 14.21 11.12 1.96
C PRO A 44 12.90 11.14 2.73
N SER A 45 12.18 10.01 2.71
CA SER A 45 10.94 9.79 3.45
C SER A 45 11.06 8.57 4.36
N VAL A 46 10.46 8.64 5.54
CA VAL A 46 10.27 7.49 6.42
C VAL A 46 8.80 7.09 6.37
N HIS A 47 8.54 5.79 6.23
CA HIS A 47 7.19 5.27 6.26
C HIS A 47 6.99 4.18 7.31
N PHE A 48 5.75 4.00 7.70
CA PHE A 48 5.28 2.93 8.57
C PHE A 48 3.98 2.36 8.01
N GLN A 49 3.81 1.05 8.07
CA GLN A 49 2.56 0.36 7.78
C GLN A 49 2.24 -0.61 8.90
N GLY A 50 0.98 -0.68 9.27
CA GLY A 50 0.47 -1.67 10.22
C GLY A 50 -0.88 -2.19 9.78
N GLU A 51 -1.07 -3.52 9.89
CA GLU A 51 -2.27 -4.21 9.42
C GLU A 51 -2.66 -5.34 10.35
N ILE A 52 -3.94 -5.53 10.54
CA ILE A 52 -4.54 -6.72 11.16
C ILE A 52 -5.26 -7.50 10.07
N LEU A 53 -4.81 -8.72 9.82
CA LEU A 53 -5.38 -9.66 8.87
C LEU A 53 -6.06 -10.80 9.63
N SER A 54 -7.29 -11.12 9.29
CA SER A 54 -8.00 -12.30 9.82
C SER A 54 -7.74 -13.52 8.95
N ASP A 55 -7.84 -14.72 9.54
CA ASP A 55 -7.77 -16.00 8.78
C ASP A 55 -8.89 -16.15 7.71
N LEU A 56 -9.89 -15.29 7.76
CA LEU A 56 -10.96 -15.25 6.76
C LEU A 56 -10.63 -14.34 5.57
N GLY A 57 -9.48 -13.66 5.57
CA GLY A 57 -9.05 -12.76 4.51
C GLY A 57 -9.45 -11.29 4.71
N PHE A 58 -10.25 -10.93 5.72
CA PHE A 58 -10.54 -9.53 6.01
C PHE A 58 -9.37 -8.85 6.68
N TYR A 59 -9.08 -7.63 6.27
CA TYR A 59 -8.02 -6.82 6.87
C TYR A 59 -8.43 -5.37 7.08
N VAL A 60 -7.75 -4.74 8.03
CA VAL A 60 -7.76 -3.29 8.26
C VAL A 60 -6.34 -2.83 8.56
N GLY A 61 -5.97 -1.67 8.09
CA GLY A 61 -4.63 -1.18 8.31
C GLY A 61 -4.51 0.34 8.20
N THR A 62 -3.29 0.78 8.42
CA THR A 62 -2.87 2.17 8.26
C THR A 62 -1.49 2.23 7.63
N TYR A 63 -1.27 3.22 6.80
CA TYR A 63 0.03 3.62 6.27
C TYR A 63 0.31 5.05 6.69
N MET A 64 1.56 5.39 6.94
CA MET A 64 2.01 6.73 7.26
C MET A 64 3.32 6.99 6.54
N ALA A 65 3.48 8.17 5.95
CA ALA A 65 4.72 8.60 5.33
C ALA A 65 4.98 10.08 5.57
N GLN A 66 6.24 10.46 5.47
CA GLN A 66 6.63 11.86 5.34
C GLN A 66 6.45 12.26 3.88
N VAL A 67 5.82 13.42 3.66
CA VAL A 67 5.60 14.00 2.34
C VAL A 67 6.09 15.43 2.29
N GLU A 68 6.36 15.93 1.08
CA GLU A 68 6.71 17.34 0.83
C GLU A 68 6.23 17.70 -0.57
N PHE A 69 5.28 18.63 -0.65
CA PHE A 69 4.68 19.05 -1.92
C PHE A 69 5.21 20.43 -2.34
N ALA A 70 5.33 20.64 -3.66
CA ALA A 70 5.79 21.90 -4.21
C ALA A 70 4.80 23.04 -3.91
N GLY A 71 5.29 24.10 -3.26
CA GLY A 71 4.46 25.27 -2.93
C GLY A 71 3.54 25.09 -1.72
N ASP A 72 3.67 24.01 -0.99
CA ASP A 72 2.97 23.72 0.26
C ASP A 72 3.98 23.39 1.37
N ASP A 73 4.23 24.35 2.25
CA ASP A 73 5.13 24.18 3.39
C ASP A 73 4.40 23.69 4.66
N ASP A 74 3.08 23.53 4.60
CA ASP A 74 2.25 23.17 5.75
C ASP A 74 1.97 21.64 5.81
N THR A 75 1.96 20.94 4.65
CA THR A 75 1.74 19.49 4.59
C THR A 75 3.06 18.74 4.70
N SER A 76 3.20 17.91 5.71
CA SER A 76 4.42 17.16 6.01
C SER A 76 4.21 15.67 6.23
N LYS A 77 2.95 15.23 6.36
CA LYS A 77 2.59 13.83 6.63
C LYS A 77 1.35 13.43 5.87
N GLU A 78 1.41 12.21 5.40
CA GLU A 78 0.31 11.41 4.90
C GLU A 78 -0.03 10.32 5.92
N VAL A 79 -1.31 10.11 6.16
CA VAL A 79 -1.84 9.00 6.98
C VAL A 79 -3.03 8.40 6.28
N ASP A 80 -2.91 7.13 5.92
CA ASP A 80 -3.95 6.39 5.23
C ASP A 80 -4.59 5.37 6.13
N PHE A 81 -5.88 5.19 5.96
CA PHE A 81 -6.65 4.12 6.58
C PHE A 81 -7.27 3.26 5.48
N TYR A 82 -7.06 1.96 5.56
CA TYR A 82 -7.59 1.05 4.57
C TYR A 82 -8.25 -0.17 5.20
N ALA A 83 -9.17 -0.76 4.47
CA ALA A 83 -9.83 -2.00 4.81
C ALA A 83 -10.15 -2.77 3.54
N GLY A 84 -10.09 -4.09 3.61
CA GLY A 84 -10.35 -4.90 2.42
C GLY A 84 -10.53 -6.38 2.72
N TYR A 85 -10.52 -7.13 1.63
CA TYR A 85 -10.67 -8.56 1.63
C TYR A 85 -9.74 -9.20 0.60
N ASP A 86 -8.83 -10.05 1.07
CA ASP A 86 -7.94 -10.88 0.26
C ASP A 86 -8.55 -12.27 0.10
N LEU A 87 -8.82 -12.66 -1.13
CA LEU A 87 -9.35 -13.95 -1.53
C LEU A 87 -8.28 -14.76 -2.26
N GLN A 88 -7.73 -15.78 -1.59
CA GLN A 88 -6.90 -16.79 -2.24
C GLN A 88 -7.80 -17.75 -3.03
N VAL A 89 -7.78 -17.64 -4.37
CA VAL A 89 -8.59 -18.48 -5.28
C VAL A 89 -7.89 -19.82 -5.54
N SER A 90 -6.57 -19.81 -5.67
CA SER A 90 -5.73 -20.99 -5.82
C SER A 90 -4.29 -20.67 -5.42
N ASP A 91 -3.38 -21.65 -5.43
CA ASP A 91 -1.97 -21.45 -5.05
C ASP A 91 -1.26 -20.31 -5.83
N ASN A 92 -1.75 -19.98 -7.02
CA ASN A 92 -1.15 -18.99 -7.90
C ASN A 92 -2.11 -17.86 -8.31
N VAL A 93 -3.31 -17.79 -7.72
CA VAL A 93 -4.31 -16.76 -8.07
C VAL A 93 -4.92 -16.19 -6.81
N SER A 94 -4.80 -14.89 -6.62
CA SER A 94 -5.50 -14.15 -5.57
C SER A 94 -6.20 -12.91 -6.12
N LEU A 95 -7.26 -12.52 -5.44
CA LEU A 95 -8.01 -11.28 -5.67
C LEU A 95 -8.08 -10.52 -4.36
N ASP A 96 -7.56 -9.31 -4.37
CA ASP A 96 -7.69 -8.36 -3.26
C ASP A 96 -8.61 -7.21 -3.67
N THR A 97 -9.49 -6.78 -2.79
CA THR A 97 -10.36 -5.63 -3.03
C THR A 97 -10.58 -4.87 -1.73
N GLY A 98 -10.62 -3.55 -1.81
CA GLY A 98 -10.74 -2.75 -0.62
C GLY A 98 -11.04 -1.29 -0.90
N TYR A 99 -10.97 -0.55 0.18
CA TYR A 99 -11.17 0.87 0.29
C TYR A 99 -9.98 1.47 1.01
N ILE A 100 -9.55 2.63 0.56
CA ILE A 100 -8.50 3.41 1.20
C ILE A 100 -8.92 4.88 1.27
N ARG A 101 -8.63 5.52 2.41
CA ARG A 101 -8.76 6.96 2.63
C ARG A 101 -7.40 7.53 2.92
N TYR A 102 -6.98 8.47 2.07
CA TYR A 102 -5.76 9.25 2.20
C TYR A 102 -6.03 10.53 2.99
N THR A 103 -5.20 10.82 3.99
CA THR A 103 -5.35 12.02 4.81
C THR A 103 -4.00 12.71 5.02
N TYR A 104 -4.01 14.03 5.03
CA TYR A 104 -2.82 14.87 5.13
C TYR A 104 -2.94 15.82 6.34
N ASP A 105 -1.82 16.22 6.92
CA ASP A 105 -1.78 17.12 8.08
C ASP A 105 -1.78 18.61 7.73
N GLY A 106 -1.78 18.98 6.44
CA GLY A 106 -1.73 20.34 5.91
C GLY A 106 -2.95 20.75 5.09
N VAL A 107 -2.70 21.46 3.99
CA VAL A 107 -3.74 22.02 3.13
C VAL A 107 -4.21 21.08 2.03
N VAL A 108 -3.51 19.97 1.81
CA VAL A 108 -3.90 18.96 0.84
C VAL A 108 -5.19 18.30 1.27
N GLU A 109 -6.18 18.29 0.37
CA GLU A 109 -7.47 17.67 0.66
C GLU A 109 -7.35 16.14 0.75
N SER A 110 -8.09 15.57 1.71
CA SER A 110 -8.23 14.11 1.83
C SER A 110 -9.10 13.59 0.70
N PHE A 111 -8.80 12.39 0.21
CA PHE A 111 -9.61 11.71 -0.82
C PHE A 111 -9.74 10.21 -0.53
N GLU A 112 -10.59 9.54 -1.28
CA GLU A 112 -11.00 8.17 -1.02
C GLU A 112 -11.02 7.34 -2.30
N GLU A 113 -10.51 6.10 -2.25
CA GLU A 113 -10.48 5.20 -3.39
C GLU A 113 -11.04 3.82 -3.06
N LEU A 114 -11.68 3.22 -4.04
CA LEU A 114 -11.90 1.77 -4.11
C LEU A 114 -10.82 1.15 -4.98
N TYR A 115 -10.36 -0.03 -4.60
CA TYR A 115 -9.38 -0.75 -5.41
C TYR A 115 -9.70 -2.23 -5.57
N SER A 116 -9.15 -2.81 -6.63
CA SER A 116 -9.15 -4.24 -6.86
C SER A 116 -7.86 -4.68 -7.54
N GLN A 117 -7.21 -5.70 -6.98
CA GLN A 117 -5.96 -6.27 -7.47
C GLN A 117 -6.14 -7.75 -7.78
N LEU A 118 -5.74 -8.17 -8.95
CA LEU A 118 -5.66 -9.56 -9.37
C LEU A 118 -4.20 -9.97 -9.53
N ASN A 119 -3.81 -11.04 -8.85
CA ASN A 119 -2.50 -11.66 -8.99
C ASN A 119 -2.63 -13.03 -9.65
N VAL A 120 -1.80 -13.32 -10.66
CA VAL A 120 -1.75 -14.61 -11.36
C VAL A 120 -0.29 -14.99 -11.59
N GLY A 121 0.25 -15.89 -10.77
CA GLY A 121 1.67 -16.22 -10.78
C GLY A 121 2.54 -14.99 -10.51
N GLY A 122 3.45 -14.66 -11.41
CA GLY A 122 4.28 -13.45 -11.32
C GLY A 122 3.61 -12.18 -11.87
N PHE A 123 2.43 -12.28 -12.46
CA PHE A 123 1.68 -11.15 -13.02
C PHE A 123 0.75 -10.54 -11.98
N SER A 124 0.69 -9.22 -11.91
CA SER A 124 -0.25 -8.48 -11.08
C SER A 124 -0.88 -7.32 -11.87
N THR A 125 -2.15 -7.09 -11.66
CA THR A 125 -2.82 -5.87 -12.10
C THR A 125 -3.67 -5.32 -10.96
N ILE A 126 -3.63 -4.00 -10.77
CA ILE A 126 -4.45 -3.30 -9.80
C ILE A 126 -5.13 -2.13 -10.48
N VAL A 127 -6.36 -1.86 -10.09
CA VAL A 127 -7.13 -0.69 -10.51
C VAL A 127 -7.63 0.05 -9.27
N TYR A 128 -7.59 1.37 -9.33
CA TYR A 128 -8.15 2.26 -8.33
C TYR A 128 -9.18 3.17 -8.97
N HIS A 129 -10.18 3.53 -8.21
CA HIS A 129 -11.23 4.46 -8.58
C HIS A 129 -11.41 5.46 -7.45
N ASP A 130 -11.07 6.72 -7.72
CA ASP A 130 -11.32 7.84 -6.82
C ASP A 130 -12.82 8.14 -6.78
N ILE A 131 -13.40 8.10 -5.58
CA ILE A 131 -14.84 8.25 -5.36
C ILE A 131 -15.27 9.71 -5.49
N ASP A 132 -14.36 10.64 -5.20
CA ASP A 132 -14.65 12.07 -5.16
C ASP A 132 -14.52 12.71 -6.55
N THR A 133 -13.49 12.35 -7.32
CA THR A 133 -13.20 12.93 -8.64
C THR A 133 -13.68 12.07 -9.80
N ASN A 134 -13.96 10.78 -9.61
CA ASN A 134 -14.20 9.76 -10.63
C ASN A 134 -12.95 9.42 -11.48
N ASP A 135 -11.76 9.82 -11.09
CA ASP A 135 -10.53 9.47 -11.78
C ASP A 135 -10.19 7.99 -11.56
N ASN A 136 -9.40 7.44 -12.46
CA ASN A 136 -8.98 6.07 -12.40
C ASN A 136 -7.46 5.97 -12.53
N TYR A 137 -6.90 4.98 -11.84
CA TYR A 137 -5.53 4.56 -12.02
C TYR A 137 -5.50 3.05 -12.23
N ALA A 138 -4.65 2.59 -13.12
CA ALA A 138 -4.39 1.17 -13.31
C ALA A 138 -2.89 0.90 -13.36
N GLU A 139 -2.47 -0.22 -12.78
CA GLU A 139 -1.09 -0.67 -12.85
C GLU A 139 -1.04 -2.14 -13.28
N VAL A 140 -0.06 -2.45 -14.10
CA VAL A 140 0.30 -3.82 -14.49
C VAL A 140 1.74 -4.04 -14.12
N SER A 141 2.05 -5.17 -13.49
CA SER A 141 3.41 -5.51 -13.14
C SER A 141 3.69 -7.00 -13.36
N TYR A 142 5.00 -7.32 -13.54
CA TYR A 142 5.45 -8.69 -13.67
C TYR A 142 6.79 -8.90 -12.95
N GLU A 143 6.85 -9.98 -12.18
CA GLU A 143 8.05 -10.40 -11.45
C GLU A 143 8.84 -11.46 -12.22
N PHE A 144 10.12 -11.15 -12.49
CA PHE A 144 11.04 -11.96 -13.29
C PHE A 144 12.10 -12.68 -12.44
N GLY A 145 11.82 -13.01 -11.19
CA GLY A 145 12.80 -13.64 -10.29
C GLY A 145 13.54 -14.84 -10.89
N TRP A 146 12.89 -15.59 -11.79
CA TRP A 146 13.47 -16.71 -12.51
C TRP A 146 14.61 -16.33 -13.48
N LEU A 147 14.63 -15.11 -14.07
CA LEU A 147 15.67 -14.66 -14.98
C LEU A 147 17.03 -14.46 -14.28
N VAL A 148 17.02 -14.11 -13.02
CA VAL A 148 18.21 -13.84 -12.21
C VAL A 148 18.50 -14.99 -11.22
N GLY A 149 17.91 -16.17 -11.45
CA GLY A 149 18.14 -17.36 -10.63
C GLY A 149 17.61 -17.23 -9.20
N ASN A 150 16.61 -16.39 -8.98
CA ASN A 150 16.04 -16.05 -7.65
C ASN A 150 17.09 -15.43 -6.68
N VAL A 151 18.16 -14.85 -7.21
CA VAL A 151 19.18 -14.15 -6.39
C VAL A 151 18.70 -12.75 -6.03
N PHE A 152 17.97 -12.12 -6.96
CA PHE A 152 17.32 -10.83 -6.80
C PHE A 152 15.87 -10.92 -7.21
N ASP A 153 15.04 -10.04 -6.65
CA ASP A 153 13.68 -9.79 -7.08
C ASP A 153 13.74 -8.75 -8.20
N LEU A 154 13.26 -9.08 -9.39
CA LEU A 154 13.20 -8.18 -10.54
C LEU A 154 11.75 -7.98 -10.93
N LYS A 155 11.27 -6.73 -10.91
CA LYS A 155 9.88 -6.38 -11.20
C LYS A 155 9.82 -5.25 -12.23
N LEU A 156 9.04 -5.44 -13.28
CA LEU A 156 8.66 -4.39 -14.23
C LEU A 156 7.27 -3.90 -13.86
N ILE A 157 7.09 -2.59 -13.84
CA ILE A 157 5.85 -1.92 -13.46
C ILE A 157 5.50 -0.93 -14.57
N HIS A 158 4.23 -0.90 -14.97
CA HIS A 158 3.68 0.10 -15.88
C HIS A 158 2.37 0.61 -15.33
N GLY A 159 2.30 1.91 -15.05
CA GLY A 159 1.13 2.61 -14.55
C GLY A 159 0.48 3.45 -15.64
N LEU A 160 -0.84 3.43 -15.64
CA LEU A 160 -1.74 4.21 -16.50
C LEU A 160 -2.50 5.19 -15.61
N ASN A 161 -2.25 6.48 -15.79
CA ASN A 161 -2.86 7.54 -15.01
C ASN A 161 -3.95 8.26 -15.82
N ASP A 162 -5.14 8.38 -15.23
CA ASP A 162 -6.24 9.23 -15.72
C ASP A 162 -6.32 10.55 -14.91
N LEU A 163 -5.41 10.72 -13.94
CA LEU A 163 -5.34 11.90 -13.08
C LEU A 163 -4.78 13.10 -13.85
N GLU A 164 -5.42 14.25 -13.70
CA GLU A 164 -4.95 15.49 -14.34
C GLU A 164 -3.54 15.86 -13.84
N GLY A 165 -2.61 16.05 -14.76
CA GLY A 165 -1.22 16.40 -14.46
C GLY A 165 -0.30 15.22 -14.13
N SER A 166 -0.77 13.97 -14.25
CA SER A 166 0.01 12.76 -14.15
C SER A 166 0.17 12.09 -15.52
N ASP A 167 1.35 11.57 -15.78
CA ASP A 167 1.64 10.80 -17.01
C ASP A 167 1.69 9.30 -16.71
N ASP A 168 1.51 8.50 -17.75
CA ASP A 168 1.82 7.08 -17.70
C ASP A 168 3.32 6.90 -17.41
N PHE A 169 3.67 5.88 -16.64
CA PHE A 169 5.05 5.64 -16.28
C PHE A 169 5.46 4.17 -16.44
N THR A 170 6.76 3.94 -16.53
CA THR A 170 7.34 2.59 -16.53
C THR A 170 8.54 2.56 -15.60
N GLN A 171 8.57 1.58 -14.70
CA GLN A 171 9.61 1.41 -13.70
C GLN A 171 10.17 -0.01 -13.73
N LEU A 172 11.48 -0.14 -13.53
CA LEU A 172 12.18 -1.40 -13.28
C LEU A 172 12.70 -1.38 -11.84
N GLN A 173 12.21 -2.30 -11.03
CA GLN A 173 12.66 -2.48 -9.65
C GLN A 173 13.55 -3.71 -9.54
N VAL A 174 14.68 -3.55 -8.86
CA VAL A 174 15.59 -4.63 -8.49
C VAL A 174 15.66 -4.66 -6.97
N GLY A 175 15.24 -5.76 -6.37
CA GLY A 175 15.18 -5.90 -4.93
C GLY A 175 15.89 -7.13 -4.42
N LYS A 176 16.06 -7.19 -3.12
CA LYS A 176 16.51 -8.37 -2.40
C LYS A 176 16.02 -8.34 -0.96
N SER A 177 15.42 -9.45 -0.56
CA SER A 177 15.12 -9.72 0.83
C SER A 177 16.28 -10.44 1.51
N PHE A 178 16.57 -10.10 2.76
CA PHE A 178 17.69 -10.66 3.54
C PHE A 178 17.42 -10.63 5.04
N GLY A 179 18.34 -11.21 5.82
CA GLY A 179 18.20 -11.35 7.26
C GLY A 179 17.41 -12.58 7.68
N ALA A 180 17.18 -12.74 8.97
CA ALA A 180 16.36 -13.83 9.49
C ALA A 180 14.93 -13.67 8.99
N GLU A 181 14.33 -14.75 8.46
CA GLU A 181 12.97 -14.77 7.92
C GLU A 181 12.71 -13.71 6.81
N ASN A 182 13.78 -13.28 6.11
CA ASN A 182 13.72 -12.25 5.07
C ASN A 182 13.05 -10.93 5.52
N ARG A 183 13.27 -10.54 6.77
CA ARG A 183 12.62 -9.36 7.37
C ARG A 183 13.09 -8.03 6.79
N TYR A 184 14.27 -7.99 6.18
CA TYR A 184 14.76 -6.78 5.52
C TYR A 184 14.55 -6.91 4.02
N ASN A 185 14.06 -5.85 3.41
CA ASN A 185 13.99 -5.71 1.96
C ASN A 185 14.73 -4.44 1.54
N PHE A 186 15.62 -4.57 0.59
CA PHE A 186 16.26 -3.43 -0.08
C PHE A 186 15.90 -3.49 -1.55
N SER A 187 15.50 -2.37 -2.12
CA SER A 187 15.24 -2.25 -3.55
C SER A 187 15.79 -0.95 -4.12
N VAL A 188 16.09 -1.00 -5.42
CA VAL A 188 16.39 0.16 -6.25
C VAL A 188 15.43 0.14 -7.41
N THR A 189 14.77 1.25 -7.65
CA THR A 189 13.85 1.43 -8.77
C THR A 189 14.45 2.45 -9.72
N VAL A 190 14.42 2.13 -11.00
CA VAL A 190 14.80 3.02 -12.10
C VAL A 190 13.57 3.18 -12.98
N GLY A 191 13.21 4.39 -13.31
CA GLY A 191 12.03 4.63 -14.11
C GLY A 191 11.81 6.09 -14.41
N GLN A 192 10.57 6.42 -14.65
CA GLN A 192 10.12 7.78 -14.86
C GLN A 192 9.28 8.19 -13.65
N ASP A 193 9.48 9.38 -13.19
CA ASP A 193 8.60 10.06 -12.24
C ASP A 193 8.16 11.42 -12.79
N VAL A 194 7.14 11.99 -12.19
CA VAL A 194 6.65 13.33 -12.49
C VAL A 194 6.99 14.25 -11.33
N PHE A 195 7.74 15.29 -11.62
CA PHE A 195 8.06 16.34 -10.68
C PHE A 195 7.66 17.70 -11.26
N GLU A 196 6.81 18.44 -10.53
CA GLU A 196 6.26 19.73 -10.96
C GLU A 196 5.66 19.70 -12.39
N GLY A 197 5.00 18.59 -12.76
CA GLY A 197 4.39 18.40 -14.09
C GLY A 197 5.39 18.12 -15.21
N GLN A 198 6.62 17.76 -14.88
CA GLN A 198 7.64 17.37 -15.86
C GLN A 198 8.06 15.91 -15.60
N THR A 199 7.96 15.09 -16.63
CA THR A 199 8.44 13.71 -16.59
C THR A 199 9.95 13.68 -16.71
N ALA A 200 10.61 13.01 -15.79
CA ALA A 200 12.05 12.82 -15.75
C ALA A 200 12.42 11.37 -15.44
N ASP A 201 13.57 10.93 -15.96
CA ASP A 201 14.15 9.66 -15.53
C ASP A 201 14.63 9.80 -14.07
N SER A 202 14.25 8.84 -13.24
CA SER A 202 14.55 8.85 -11.82
C SER A 202 15.17 7.53 -11.34
N VAL A 203 15.90 7.62 -10.24
CA VAL A 203 16.43 6.46 -9.51
C VAL A 203 16.19 6.69 -8.04
N PHE A 204 15.44 5.80 -7.40
CA PHE A 204 15.22 5.84 -5.97
C PHE A 204 15.41 4.47 -5.33
N ALA A 205 15.71 4.49 -4.04
CA ALA A 205 15.99 3.28 -3.26
C ALA A 205 15.11 3.24 -2.01
N SER A 206 14.72 2.04 -1.64
CA SER A 206 13.97 1.74 -0.43
C SER A 206 14.67 0.70 0.43
N LEU A 207 14.62 0.89 1.75
CA LEU A 207 15.01 -0.11 2.73
C LEU A 207 13.88 -0.28 3.73
N THR A 208 13.35 -1.49 3.83
CA THR A 208 12.20 -1.80 4.67
C THR A 208 12.52 -2.92 5.65
N TYR A 209 12.04 -2.81 6.89
CA TYR A 209 12.02 -3.87 7.87
C TYR A 209 10.60 -4.33 8.10
N ASN A 210 10.33 -5.62 7.90
CA ASN A 210 9.02 -6.25 8.05
C ASN A 210 8.92 -6.98 9.38
N PHE A 211 7.77 -6.93 10.00
CA PHE A 211 7.42 -7.70 11.20
C PHE A 211 6.03 -8.31 11.06
N ASP A 212 5.87 -9.48 11.66
CA ASP A 212 4.60 -10.20 11.70
C ASP A 212 4.44 -10.95 13.03
N ARG A 213 3.21 -11.12 13.46
CA ARG A 213 2.85 -11.92 14.64
C ARG A 213 1.44 -12.50 14.48
N GLY A 214 1.34 -13.83 14.44
CA GLY A 214 0.06 -14.54 14.55
C GLY A 214 -0.53 -14.51 15.97
N PHE A 215 -1.84 -14.60 16.12
CA PHE A 215 -2.60 -14.71 17.39
C PHE A 215 -3.84 -15.57 17.22
#